data_413f55ee4df90b4ba607284d2fe5d83c
#
_entry.id   413f55ee4df90b4ba607284d2fe5d83c
#
_cell.length_a   1.000
_cell.length_b   1.000
_cell.length_c   1.000
_cell.angle_alpha   90.00
_cell.angle_beta   90.00
_cell.angle_gamma   90.00
#
_symmetry.space_group_name_H-M   'P 1'
#
loop_
_entity.id
_entity.type
_entity.pdbx_description
1 polymer ?
#
loop_
_entity_poly.entity_id
_entity_poly.type
_entity_poly.pdbx_seq_one_letter_code
_entity_poly.pdbx_strand_id
1 'polypeptide(L)'
;MAESLNRQRVLNLLDMVYAGDIEGALARCTEDIDYLAPAPIEILPHMGHHRGRDEVRAQWQTVHDRHSQMRYEVRAIVAEGDAVAVHLRVFLTKRSNGRIMQFDTAMFFSFRDGRVSRISQIIDTFDLVQQVLERDLSALLMGSPSL
;
A
#
# COMPACT_ATOMS: atom_id res chain seq x y z
N MET A 1 -26.14 -4.20 -0.21
CA MET A 1 -25.88 -4.51 -1.65
C MET A 1 -24.66 -3.78 -2.16
N ALA A 2 -24.68 -2.43 -2.20
CA ALA A 2 -23.53 -1.63 -2.64
C ALA A 2 -22.28 -1.89 -1.80
N GLU A 3 -22.43 -1.99 -0.50
CA GLU A 3 -21.31 -2.24 0.42
C GLU A 3 -20.65 -3.60 0.18
N SER A 4 -21.45 -4.64 -0.03
CA SER A 4 -20.95 -5.97 -0.34
C SER A 4 -20.21 -5.99 -1.67
N LEU A 5 -20.74 -5.27 -2.66
CA LEU A 5 -20.13 -5.16 -3.98
C LEU A 5 -18.81 -4.36 -3.91
N ASN A 6 -18.79 -3.27 -3.15
CA ASN A 6 -17.59 -2.46 -3.00
C ASN A 6 -16.49 -3.22 -2.24
N ARG A 7 -16.86 -4.03 -1.24
CA ARG A 7 -15.92 -4.91 -0.56
C ARG A 7 -15.26 -5.86 -1.56
N GLN A 8 -16.04 -6.49 -2.43
CA GLN A 8 -15.51 -7.39 -3.45
C GLN A 8 -14.63 -6.65 -4.46
N ARG A 9 -15.02 -5.43 -4.82
CA ARG A 9 -14.22 -4.59 -5.74
C ARG A 9 -12.84 -4.28 -5.15
N VAL A 10 -12.77 -3.99 -3.85
CA VAL A 10 -11.47 -3.77 -3.18
C VAL A 10 -10.62 -5.03 -3.22
N LEU A 11 -11.19 -6.19 -2.91
CA LEU A 11 -10.44 -7.45 -2.95
C LEU A 11 -9.94 -7.74 -4.36
N ASN A 12 -10.76 -7.51 -5.38
CA ASN A 12 -10.34 -7.70 -6.77
C ASN A 12 -9.20 -6.75 -7.16
N LEU A 13 -9.29 -5.49 -6.73
CA LEU A 13 -8.24 -4.51 -6.99
C LEU A 13 -6.91 -4.93 -6.34
N LEU A 14 -6.96 -5.34 -5.08
CA LEU A 14 -5.77 -5.80 -4.36
C LEU A 14 -5.14 -7.02 -5.05
N ASP A 15 -5.95 -7.98 -5.47
CA ASP A 15 -5.45 -9.16 -6.17
C ASP A 15 -4.73 -8.78 -7.46
N MET A 16 -5.27 -7.82 -8.21
CA MET A 16 -4.63 -7.35 -9.45
C MET A 16 -3.32 -6.64 -9.16
N VAL A 17 -3.30 -5.73 -8.18
CA VAL A 17 -2.08 -4.99 -7.82
C VAL A 17 -0.99 -5.96 -7.38
N TYR A 18 -1.33 -6.91 -6.51
CA TYR A 18 -0.34 -7.87 -5.98
C TYR A 18 0.11 -8.89 -7.01
N ALA A 19 -0.71 -9.18 -8.01
CA ALA A 19 -0.35 -10.07 -9.13
C ALA A 19 0.45 -9.35 -10.23
N GLY A 20 0.58 -8.02 -10.17
CA GLY A 20 1.28 -7.25 -11.18
C GLY A 20 0.42 -6.82 -12.35
N ASP A 21 -0.88 -7.03 -12.31
CA ASP A 21 -1.81 -6.53 -13.32
C ASP A 21 -2.16 -5.07 -13.04
N ILE A 22 -1.19 -4.21 -13.22
CA ILE A 22 -1.32 -2.79 -12.91
C ILE A 22 -2.35 -2.10 -13.80
N GLU A 23 -2.36 -2.39 -15.10
CA GLU A 23 -3.32 -1.79 -16.02
C GLU A 23 -4.75 -2.23 -15.72
N GLY A 24 -4.95 -3.50 -15.38
CA GLY A 24 -6.26 -3.99 -14.93
C GLY A 24 -6.74 -3.32 -13.67
N ALA A 25 -5.83 -3.10 -12.71
CA ALA A 25 -6.13 -2.39 -11.47
C ALA A 25 -6.50 -0.93 -11.75
N LEU A 26 -5.73 -0.23 -12.60
CA LEU A 26 -5.99 1.16 -12.95
C LEU A 26 -7.32 1.33 -13.66
N ALA A 27 -7.75 0.37 -14.47
CA ALA A 27 -9.05 0.42 -15.14
C ALA A 27 -10.21 0.41 -14.13
N ARG A 28 -9.98 -0.06 -12.91
CA ARG A 28 -10.96 -0.06 -11.82
C ARG A 28 -10.91 1.21 -10.97
N CYS A 29 -10.03 2.12 -11.30
CA CYS A 29 -9.89 3.43 -10.65
C CYS A 29 -10.42 4.52 -11.57
N THR A 30 -10.85 5.63 -10.99
CA THR A 30 -11.19 6.83 -11.76
C THR A 30 -9.92 7.43 -12.39
N GLU A 31 -10.08 8.21 -13.45
CA GLU A 31 -8.94 8.86 -14.09
C GLU A 31 -8.21 9.82 -13.15
N ASP A 32 -8.94 10.43 -12.23
CA ASP A 32 -8.45 11.38 -11.24
C ASP A 32 -8.15 10.72 -9.88
N ILE A 33 -7.89 9.41 -9.85
CA ILE A 33 -7.58 8.70 -8.61
C ILE A 33 -6.60 9.47 -7.75
N ASP A 34 -6.88 9.55 -6.45
CA ASP A 34 -6.05 10.23 -5.47
C ASP A 34 -5.53 9.21 -4.48
N TYR A 35 -4.21 9.03 -4.43
CA TYR A 35 -3.58 8.03 -3.57
C TYR A 35 -2.64 8.73 -2.58
N LEU A 36 -2.92 8.62 -1.29
CA LEU A 36 -2.10 9.21 -0.24
C LEU A 36 -1.54 8.11 0.66
N ALA A 37 -0.22 8.05 0.73
CA ALA A 37 0.51 7.17 1.63
C ALA A 37 1.56 7.98 2.38
N PRO A 38 1.19 8.63 3.51
CA PRO A 38 2.12 9.47 4.27
C PRO A 38 3.35 8.67 4.70
N ALA A 39 4.53 9.21 4.39
CA ALA A 39 5.80 8.56 4.70
C ALA A 39 6.95 9.55 4.54
N PRO A 40 8.14 9.25 5.11
CA PRO A 40 9.35 10.01 4.83
C PRO A 40 9.81 9.73 3.38
N ILE A 41 9.38 10.57 2.45
CA ILE A 41 9.62 10.37 1.01
C ILE A 41 11.10 10.47 0.63
N GLU A 42 11.94 11.04 1.49
CA GLU A 42 13.39 11.05 1.32
C GLU A 42 13.98 9.64 1.35
N ILE A 43 13.31 8.73 2.06
CA ILE A 43 13.74 7.33 2.20
C ILE A 43 12.81 6.40 1.40
N LEU A 44 11.53 6.73 1.33
CA LEU A 44 10.50 5.97 0.63
C LEU A 44 9.88 6.83 -0.47
N PRO A 45 10.62 7.11 -1.55
CA PRO A 45 10.21 8.10 -2.55
C PRO A 45 8.98 7.70 -3.36
N HIS A 46 8.64 6.41 -3.39
CA HIS A 46 7.44 5.92 -4.07
C HIS A 46 6.16 6.15 -3.26
N MET A 47 6.27 6.52 -1.99
CA MET A 47 5.13 6.85 -1.16
C MET A 47 4.81 8.34 -1.27
N GLY A 48 3.97 8.86 -0.40
CA GLY A 48 3.54 10.26 -0.47
C GLY A 48 2.20 10.40 -1.18
N HIS A 49 2.04 11.49 -1.91
CA HIS A 49 0.78 11.82 -2.56
C HIS A 49 0.90 11.67 -4.08
N HIS A 50 0.05 10.84 -4.67
CA HIS A 50 -0.01 10.59 -6.11
C HIS A 50 -1.39 10.88 -6.63
N ARG A 51 -1.49 11.63 -7.72
CA ARG A 51 -2.75 12.03 -8.32
C ARG A 51 -2.80 11.60 -9.78
N GLY A 52 -3.92 10.99 -10.16
CA GLY A 52 -4.15 10.49 -11.50
C GLY A 52 -3.49 9.14 -11.75
N ARG A 53 -3.97 8.46 -12.79
CA ARG A 53 -3.53 7.09 -13.10
C ARG A 53 -2.04 6.98 -13.39
N ASP A 54 -1.45 7.98 -14.03
CA ASP A 54 -0.04 7.92 -14.40
C ASP A 54 0.87 7.90 -13.17
N GLU A 55 0.59 8.74 -12.18
CA GLU A 55 1.38 8.78 -10.94
C GLU A 55 1.17 7.51 -10.13
N VAL A 56 -0.06 7.01 -10.04
CA VAL A 56 -0.35 5.77 -9.32
C VAL A 56 0.27 4.56 -10.02
N ARG A 57 0.27 4.55 -11.35
CA ARG A 57 0.96 3.52 -12.14
C ARG A 57 2.45 3.48 -11.79
N ALA A 58 3.09 4.63 -11.76
CA ALA A 58 4.51 4.72 -11.44
C ALA A 58 4.81 4.21 -10.03
N GLN A 59 3.94 4.54 -9.07
CA GLN A 59 4.07 4.05 -7.69
C GLN A 59 3.97 2.53 -7.62
N TRP A 60 2.93 1.95 -8.19
CA TRP A 60 2.72 0.50 -8.17
C TRP A 60 3.83 -0.23 -8.93
N GLN A 61 4.25 0.33 -10.08
CA GLN A 61 5.34 -0.27 -10.85
C GLN A 61 6.65 -0.28 -10.07
N THR A 62 6.96 0.80 -9.35
CA THR A 62 8.15 0.87 -8.50
C THR A 62 8.15 -0.23 -7.43
N VAL A 63 7.01 -0.43 -6.78
CA VAL A 63 6.90 -1.49 -5.77
C VAL A 63 7.14 -2.86 -6.39
N HIS A 64 6.55 -3.13 -7.55
CA HIS A 64 6.74 -4.39 -8.27
C HIS A 64 8.19 -4.60 -8.71
N ASP A 65 8.84 -3.54 -9.20
CA ASP A 65 10.22 -3.64 -9.67
C ASP A 65 11.19 -3.97 -8.54
N ARG A 66 10.87 -3.58 -7.32
CA ARG A 66 11.74 -3.80 -6.15
C ARG A 66 11.51 -5.12 -5.44
N HIS A 67 10.42 -5.80 -5.74
CA HIS A 67 10.03 -7.01 -5.03
C HIS A 67 9.79 -8.16 -6.00
N SER A 68 10.36 -9.33 -5.69
CA SER A 68 10.19 -10.54 -6.49
C SER A 68 8.88 -11.26 -6.18
N GLN A 69 8.37 -11.08 -4.96
CA GLN A 69 7.09 -11.65 -4.53
C GLN A 69 6.36 -10.65 -3.65
N MET A 70 5.05 -10.59 -3.84
CA MET A 70 4.15 -9.75 -3.06
C MET A 70 2.92 -10.56 -2.70
N ARG A 71 2.56 -10.59 -1.42
CA ARG A 71 1.32 -11.20 -0.99
C ARG A 71 0.75 -10.46 0.21
N TYR A 72 -0.53 -10.66 0.46
CA TYR A 72 -1.23 -10.05 1.58
C TYR A 72 -2.21 -11.02 2.21
N GLU A 73 -2.54 -10.74 3.46
CA GLU A 73 -3.61 -11.42 4.18
C GLU A 73 -4.59 -10.37 4.68
N VAL A 74 -5.88 -10.60 4.47
CA VAL A 74 -6.92 -9.71 4.99
C VAL A 74 -7.14 -10.02 6.47
N ARG A 75 -6.89 -9.03 7.33
CA ARG A 75 -7.10 -9.15 8.78
C ARG A 75 -8.49 -8.69 9.16
N ALA A 76 -8.98 -7.65 8.51
CA ALA A 76 -10.33 -7.12 8.68
C ALA A 76 -10.71 -6.31 7.46
N ILE A 77 -11.99 -6.30 7.13
CA ILE A 77 -12.52 -5.47 6.06
C ILE A 77 -13.93 -5.02 6.47
N VAL A 78 -14.19 -3.74 6.34
CA VAL A 78 -15.50 -3.14 6.63
C VAL A 78 -15.89 -2.22 5.50
N ALA A 79 -17.18 -2.14 5.22
CA ALA A 79 -17.72 -1.29 4.17
C ALA A 79 -18.93 -0.53 4.70
N GLU A 80 -19.01 0.75 4.35
CA GLU A 80 -20.13 1.60 4.69
C GLU A 80 -20.33 2.63 3.58
N GLY A 81 -21.51 2.66 2.97
CA GLY A 81 -21.78 3.55 1.86
C GLY A 81 -20.78 3.32 0.73
N ASP A 82 -20.16 4.40 0.28
CA ASP A 82 -19.15 4.36 -0.78
C ASP A 82 -17.71 4.21 -0.26
N ALA A 83 -17.55 3.77 0.97
CA ALA A 83 -16.24 3.63 1.60
C ALA A 83 -15.98 2.19 2.03
N VAL A 84 -14.73 1.76 1.88
CA VAL A 84 -14.25 0.47 2.37
C VAL A 84 -12.95 0.69 3.12
N ALA A 85 -12.84 0.13 4.32
CA ALA A 85 -11.60 0.11 5.06
C ALA A 85 -11.11 -1.33 5.19
N VAL A 86 -9.80 -1.53 5.02
CA VAL A 86 -9.21 -2.86 5.12
C VAL A 86 -7.94 -2.80 5.95
N HIS A 87 -7.77 -3.79 6.82
CA HIS A 87 -6.51 -4.03 7.51
C HIS A 87 -5.85 -5.24 6.85
N LEU A 88 -4.66 -5.03 6.31
CA LEU A 88 -3.88 -6.06 5.64
C LEU A 88 -2.60 -6.33 6.39
N ARG A 89 -2.18 -7.58 6.39
CA ARG A 89 -0.79 -7.96 6.67
C ARG A 89 -0.12 -8.23 5.33
N VAL A 90 0.98 -7.53 5.08
CA VAL A 90 1.67 -7.51 3.79
C VAL A 90 3.03 -8.17 3.92
N PHE A 91 3.38 -8.96 2.91
CA PHE A 91 4.67 -9.65 2.81
C PHE A 91 5.28 -9.30 1.46
N LEU A 92 6.43 -8.62 1.48
CA LEU A 92 7.14 -8.22 0.28
C LEU A 92 8.55 -8.82 0.32
N THR A 93 8.89 -9.60 -0.69
CA THR A 93 10.23 -10.18 -0.81
C THR A 93 11.10 -9.25 -1.63
N LYS A 94 12.17 -8.75 -1.03
CA LYS A 94 13.11 -7.84 -1.72
C LYS A 94 13.81 -8.57 -2.85
N ARG A 95 13.80 -7.97 -4.03
CA ARG A 95 14.51 -8.53 -5.19
C ARG A 95 16.02 -8.52 -5.00
N SER A 96 16.53 -7.53 -4.25
CA SER A 96 17.97 -7.32 -4.08
C SER A 96 18.66 -8.45 -3.28
N ASN A 97 17.99 -9.02 -2.27
CA ASN A 97 18.65 -10.00 -1.39
C ASN A 97 17.74 -11.12 -0.88
N GLY A 98 16.47 -11.16 -1.36
CA GLY A 98 15.52 -12.20 -0.97
C GLY A 98 14.94 -12.07 0.44
N ARG A 99 15.25 -10.99 1.15
CA ARG A 99 14.67 -10.78 2.49
C ARG A 99 13.20 -10.42 2.38
N ILE A 100 12.41 -10.91 3.33
CA ILE A 100 10.98 -10.67 3.37
C ILE A 100 10.71 -9.55 4.37
N MET A 101 10.03 -8.50 3.90
CA MET A 101 9.46 -7.47 4.75
C MET A 101 8.05 -7.87 5.12
N GLN A 102 7.70 -7.70 6.39
CA GLN A 102 6.34 -7.93 6.88
C GLN A 102 5.88 -6.71 7.64
N PHE A 103 4.69 -6.21 7.30
CA PHE A 103 4.10 -5.07 7.99
C PHE A 103 2.58 -5.10 7.84
N ASP A 104 1.90 -4.43 8.77
CA ASP A 104 0.47 -4.23 8.68
C ASP A 104 0.20 -2.86 8.06
N THR A 105 -0.87 -2.76 7.29
CA THR A 105 -1.33 -1.51 6.70
C THR A 105 -2.84 -1.39 6.84
N ALA A 106 -3.30 -0.17 7.09
CA ALA A 106 -4.71 0.19 6.99
C ALA A 106 -4.90 0.96 5.70
N MET A 107 -5.88 0.56 4.91
CA MET A 107 -6.20 1.24 3.66
C MET A 107 -7.67 1.63 3.65
N PHE A 108 -7.94 2.83 3.16
CA PHE A 108 -9.27 3.40 3.05
C PHE A 108 -9.55 3.71 1.58
N PHE A 109 -10.62 3.13 1.06
CA PHE A 109 -11.00 3.27 -0.33
C PHE A 109 -12.31 4.04 -0.43
N SER A 110 -12.36 5.03 -1.31
CA SER A 110 -13.60 5.72 -1.66
C SER A 110 -13.98 5.38 -3.09
N PHE A 111 -15.28 5.18 -3.33
CA PHE A 111 -15.79 4.80 -4.64
C PHE A 111 -16.61 5.94 -5.24
N ARG A 112 -16.53 6.05 -6.56
CA ARG A 112 -17.38 6.93 -7.36
C ARG A 112 -17.78 6.17 -8.63
N ASP A 113 -19.09 5.96 -8.79
CA ASP A 113 -19.65 5.22 -9.92
C ASP A 113 -19.01 3.83 -10.10
N GLY A 114 -18.80 3.14 -8.99
CA GLY A 114 -18.25 1.78 -8.97
C GLY A 114 -16.75 1.66 -9.18
N ARG A 115 -16.05 2.81 -9.28
CA ARG A 115 -14.58 2.84 -9.41
C ARG A 115 -13.96 3.50 -8.20
N VAL A 116 -12.74 3.07 -7.88
CA VAL A 116 -11.99 3.65 -6.77
C VAL A 116 -11.52 5.06 -7.16
N SER A 117 -11.94 6.05 -6.38
CA SER A 117 -11.56 7.46 -6.60
C SER A 117 -10.51 7.96 -5.63
N ARG A 118 -10.36 7.31 -4.47
CA ARG A 118 -9.39 7.68 -3.46
C ARG A 118 -8.90 6.46 -2.72
N ILE A 119 -7.60 6.44 -2.44
CA ILE A 119 -6.98 5.46 -1.55
C ILE A 119 -6.15 6.25 -0.54
N SER A 120 -6.35 5.97 0.76
CA SER A 120 -5.46 6.43 1.81
C SER A 120 -4.85 5.22 2.47
N GLN A 121 -3.53 5.24 2.65
CA GLN A 121 -2.79 4.11 3.22
C GLN A 121 -2.01 4.59 4.43
N ILE A 122 -2.14 3.87 5.54
CA ILE A 122 -1.44 4.18 6.78
C ILE A 122 -0.63 2.96 7.19
N ILE A 123 0.66 3.18 7.43
CA ILE A 123 1.61 2.14 7.83
C ILE A 123 2.43 2.69 8.99
N ASP A 124 2.93 1.82 9.87
CA ASP A 124 4.01 2.19 10.78
C ASP A 124 5.25 2.46 9.94
N THR A 125 5.45 3.73 9.58
CA THR A 125 6.54 4.12 8.68
C THR A 125 7.91 4.03 9.33
N PHE A 126 7.99 4.13 10.66
CA PHE A 126 9.25 3.93 11.37
C PHE A 126 9.73 2.49 11.21
N ASP A 127 8.84 1.53 11.45
CA ASP A 127 9.16 0.11 11.25
C ASP A 127 9.50 -0.19 9.79
N LEU A 128 8.71 0.35 8.86
CA LEU A 128 8.95 0.15 7.44
C LEU A 128 10.32 0.65 7.00
N VAL A 129 10.72 1.85 7.46
CA VAL A 129 12.04 2.41 7.15
C VAL A 129 13.15 1.49 7.67
N GLN A 130 13.00 0.96 8.88
CA GLN A 130 14.00 0.04 9.44
C GLN A 130 14.13 -1.23 8.58
N GLN A 131 13.02 -1.77 8.11
CA GLN A 131 13.04 -2.94 7.23
C GLN A 131 13.64 -2.62 5.86
N VAL A 132 13.33 -1.47 5.29
CA VAL A 132 13.88 -1.03 4.00
C VAL A 132 15.39 -0.83 4.09
N LEU A 133 15.86 -0.15 5.13
CA LEU A 133 17.28 0.13 5.34
C LEU A 133 18.04 -1.07 5.95
N GLU A 134 17.31 -2.05 6.49
CA GLU A 134 17.86 -3.20 7.22
C GLU A 134 18.74 -2.74 8.37
N ARG A 135 18.24 -1.76 9.15
CA ARG A 135 18.92 -1.17 10.28
C ARG A 135 17.99 -1.03 11.46
N ASP A 136 18.52 -1.27 12.65
CA ASP A 136 17.81 -1.00 13.90
C ASP A 136 17.99 0.49 14.25
N LEU A 137 17.07 1.32 13.76
CA LEU A 137 17.08 2.75 14.02
C LEU A 137 16.72 3.05 15.48
N SER A 138 15.97 2.18 16.14
CA SER A 138 15.63 2.37 17.55
C SER A 138 16.90 2.35 18.41
N ALA A 139 17.76 1.36 18.21
CA ALA A 139 19.03 1.28 18.92
C ALA A 139 19.93 2.48 18.59
N LEU A 140 19.95 2.89 17.32
CA LEU A 140 20.77 4.01 16.88
C LEU A 140 20.27 5.34 17.46
N LEU A 141 18.96 5.56 17.48
CA LEU A 141 18.36 6.82 18.00
C LEU A 141 18.36 6.87 19.52
N MET A 142 18.17 5.74 20.19
CA MET A 142 18.27 5.69 21.65
C MET A 142 19.70 5.94 22.12
N GLY A 143 20.66 5.82 21.22
CA GLY A 143 22.03 6.19 21.47
C GLY A 143 22.76 5.21 22.38
N SER A 144 23.76 5.75 23.08
CA SER A 144 24.57 4.97 23.98
C SER A 144 23.80 4.66 25.27
N PRO A 145 24.23 3.64 26.05
CA PRO A 145 23.62 3.32 27.33
C PRO A 145 23.60 4.47 28.34
N SER A 146 24.33 5.52 28.07
CA SER A 146 24.38 6.69 28.96
C SER A 146 23.14 7.58 28.86
N LEU A 147 22.25 7.30 27.91
CA LEU A 147 20.95 7.94 27.89
C LEU A 147 20.05 7.38 29.01
#